data_4ee2e87f74d57d73de5aa80f47180e28
#
_entry.id   4ee2e87f74d57d73de5aa80f47180e28
#
_cell.length_a   1.000
_cell.length_b   1.000
_cell.length_c   1.000
_cell.angle_alpha   90.00
_cell.angle_beta   90.00
_cell.angle_gamma   90.00
#
_symmetry.space_group_name_H-M   'P 1'
#
loop_
_entity.id
_entity.type
_entity.pdbx_description
1 polymer ?
#
loop_
_entity_poly.entity_id
_entity_poly.type
_entity_poly.pdbx_seq_one_letter_code
_entity_poly.pdbx_strand_id
1 'polypeptide(L)'
;KVVGPLEGLRKNRDRTGRGQAMALYRFLESIRLPEQLAERSERLRARGELKRAEEYGQLWEILCGGLEQCAGLLGEEPMELQEFAQLFKLVLSQYDVGTIPVSLDRVNAGEAARLGNREVKALFFLGADDGAVPQVAPAPGLFTDDDRSLLSSFGLELSPQLTDKLD
;
A
#
# COMPACT_ATOMS: atom_id res chain seq x y z
N LYS A 1 -12.14 27.31 -22.16
CA LYS A 1 -11.50 27.92 -20.96
C LYS A 1 -10.17 27.24 -20.55
N VAL A 2 -9.75 26.15 -21.20
CA VAL A 2 -8.51 25.42 -20.87
C VAL A 2 -7.31 25.83 -21.75
N VAL A 3 -7.54 26.54 -22.88
CA VAL A 3 -6.51 26.87 -23.88
C VAL A 3 -5.43 27.78 -23.31
N GLY A 4 -5.80 28.83 -22.56
CA GLY A 4 -4.85 29.75 -21.96
C GLY A 4 -3.87 29.11 -20.97
N PRO A 5 -4.35 28.30 -19.99
CA PRO A 5 -3.48 27.55 -19.10
C PRO A 5 -2.55 26.55 -19.82
N LEU A 6 -3.02 25.88 -20.87
CA LEU A 6 -2.20 24.99 -21.70
C LEU A 6 -1.09 25.73 -22.44
N GLU A 7 -1.36 26.93 -22.94
CA GLU A 7 -0.33 27.77 -23.53
C GLU A 7 0.74 28.18 -22.51
N GLY A 8 0.36 28.44 -21.26
CA GLY A 8 1.29 28.72 -20.16
C GLY A 8 2.25 27.55 -19.92
N LEU A 9 1.73 26.34 -19.88
CA LEU A 9 2.56 25.12 -19.75
C LEU A 9 3.52 24.97 -20.94
N ARG A 10 3.02 25.16 -22.17
CA ARG A 10 3.83 25.03 -23.40
C ARG A 10 4.91 26.13 -23.53
N LYS A 11 4.66 27.33 -22.99
CA LYS A 11 5.57 28.48 -23.02
C LYS A 11 6.46 28.55 -21.77
N ASN A 12 6.52 27.51 -20.96
CA ASN A 12 7.40 27.46 -19.80
C ASN A 12 8.85 27.75 -20.23
N ARG A 13 9.47 28.75 -19.60
CA ARG A 13 10.86 29.15 -19.90
C ARG A 13 11.87 28.31 -19.14
N ASP A 14 11.47 27.76 -18.01
CA ASP A 14 12.29 26.88 -17.22
C ASP A 14 12.16 25.46 -17.77
N ARG A 15 13.13 25.05 -18.56
CA ARG A 15 13.20 23.75 -19.23
C ARG A 15 13.99 22.73 -18.42
N THR A 16 13.98 22.84 -17.11
CA THR A 16 14.53 21.82 -16.23
C THR A 16 13.45 20.82 -15.82
N GLY A 17 13.83 19.63 -15.36
CA GLY A 17 12.88 18.65 -14.84
C GLY A 17 12.00 19.22 -13.72
N ARG A 18 12.60 19.99 -12.79
CA ARG A 18 11.88 20.71 -11.73
C ARG A 18 10.96 21.79 -12.30
N GLY A 19 11.44 22.55 -13.28
CA GLY A 19 10.66 23.59 -13.95
C GLY A 19 9.44 23.04 -14.66
N GLN A 20 9.57 21.88 -15.32
CA GLN A 20 8.46 21.19 -15.98
C GLN A 20 7.44 20.65 -14.97
N ALA A 21 7.91 20.06 -13.86
CA ALA A 21 7.03 19.59 -12.79
C ALA A 21 6.22 20.73 -12.17
N MET A 22 6.87 21.86 -11.88
CA MET A 22 6.21 23.04 -11.33
C MET A 22 5.23 23.67 -12.32
N ALA A 23 5.57 23.72 -13.60
CA ALA A 23 4.68 24.23 -14.64
C ALA A 23 3.43 23.35 -14.79
N LEU A 24 3.58 22.03 -14.72
CA LEU A 24 2.46 21.09 -14.76
C LEU A 24 1.59 21.22 -13.51
N TYR A 25 2.18 21.32 -12.32
CA TYR A 25 1.45 21.55 -11.07
C TYR A 25 0.57 22.80 -11.17
N ARG A 26 1.15 23.96 -11.56
CA ARG A 26 0.41 25.23 -11.73
C ARG A 26 -0.70 25.13 -12.78
N PHE A 27 -0.47 24.36 -13.84
CA PHE A 27 -1.51 24.10 -14.84
C PHE A 27 -2.68 23.33 -14.21
N LEU A 28 -2.41 22.25 -13.45
CA LEU A 28 -3.44 21.44 -12.79
C LEU A 28 -4.26 22.25 -11.76
N GLU A 29 -3.60 23.12 -11.01
CA GLU A 29 -4.27 24.08 -10.12
C GLU A 29 -5.13 25.09 -10.88
N SER A 30 -4.61 25.65 -11.97
CA SER A 30 -5.32 26.68 -12.76
C SER A 30 -6.63 26.18 -13.37
N ILE A 31 -6.71 24.87 -13.66
CA ILE A 31 -7.94 24.21 -14.10
C ILE A 31 -8.81 23.72 -12.93
N ARG A 32 -8.40 23.97 -11.69
CA ARG A 32 -9.09 23.57 -10.47
C ARG A 32 -9.29 22.07 -10.38
N LEU A 33 -8.28 21.30 -10.76
CA LEU A 33 -8.35 19.83 -10.75
C LEU A 33 -8.61 19.27 -9.35
N PRO A 34 -7.97 19.76 -8.25
CA PRO A 34 -8.23 19.27 -6.90
C PRO A 34 -9.71 19.30 -6.54
N GLU A 35 -10.36 20.45 -6.79
CA GLU A 35 -11.78 20.64 -6.48
C GLU A 35 -12.67 19.75 -7.35
N GLN A 36 -12.34 19.59 -8.63
CA GLN A 36 -13.08 18.71 -9.53
C GLN A 36 -13.00 17.24 -9.08
N LEU A 37 -11.84 16.79 -8.62
CA LEU A 37 -11.65 15.44 -8.08
C LEU A 37 -12.43 15.24 -6.78
N ALA A 38 -12.38 16.23 -5.87
CA ALA A 38 -13.13 16.20 -4.60
C ALA A 38 -14.64 16.15 -4.85
N GLU A 39 -15.17 17.03 -5.73
CA GLU A 39 -16.59 17.00 -6.10
C GLU A 39 -17.00 15.68 -6.76
N ARG A 40 -16.11 15.08 -7.54
CA ARG A 40 -16.38 13.77 -8.16
C ARG A 40 -16.44 12.67 -7.12
N SER A 41 -15.50 12.67 -6.16
CA SER A 41 -15.48 11.75 -5.03
C SER A 41 -16.79 11.85 -4.23
N GLU A 42 -17.22 13.06 -3.86
CA GLU A 42 -18.47 13.25 -3.11
C GLU A 42 -19.70 12.78 -3.90
N ARG A 43 -19.78 13.05 -5.19
CA ARG A 43 -20.87 12.56 -6.05
C ARG A 43 -20.93 11.02 -6.12
N LEU A 44 -19.78 10.37 -6.15
CA LEU A 44 -19.71 8.90 -6.14
C LEU A 44 -20.11 8.34 -4.77
N ARG A 45 -19.69 9.00 -3.68
CA ARG A 45 -20.07 8.65 -2.31
C ARG A 45 -21.59 8.74 -2.12
N ALA A 46 -22.20 9.81 -2.61
CA ALA A 46 -23.66 9.99 -2.57
C ALA A 46 -24.43 8.92 -3.37
N ARG A 47 -23.80 8.28 -4.36
CA ARG A 47 -24.37 7.16 -5.13
C ARG A 47 -24.09 5.79 -4.51
N GLY A 48 -23.39 5.71 -3.37
CA GLY A 48 -23.00 4.46 -2.74
C GLY A 48 -21.77 3.78 -3.39
N GLU A 49 -21.12 4.42 -4.37
CA GLU A 49 -19.94 3.91 -5.04
C GLU A 49 -18.66 4.21 -4.22
N LEU A 50 -18.62 3.71 -2.97
CA LEU A 50 -17.62 4.09 -1.98
C LEU A 50 -16.19 3.82 -2.44
N LYS A 51 -15.93 2.66 -3.05
CA LYS A 51 -14.59 2.32 -3.55
C LYS A 51 -14.08 3.34 -4.57
N ARG A 52 -14.92 3.67 -5.55
CA ARG A 52 -14.58 4.69 -6.56
C ARG A 52 -14.42 6.07 -5.97
N ALA A 53 -15.23 6.42 -4.98
CA ALA A 53 -15.09 7.70 -4.28
C ALA A 53 -13.74 7.83 -3.60
N GLU A 54 -13.27 6.77 -2.95
CA GLU A 54 -11.94 6.71 -2.32
C GLU A 54 -10.81 6.79 -3.37
N GLU A 55 -10.94 6.07 -4.48
CA GLU A 55 -9.98 6.12 -5.60
C GLU A 55 -9.83 7.57 -6.13
N TYR A 56 -10.93 8.26 -6.36
CA TYR A 56 -10.90 9.66 -6.80
C TYR A 56 -10.33 10.61 -5.75
N GLY A 57 -10.58 10.37 -4.47
CA GLY A 57 -10.03 11.15 -3.37
C GLY A 57 -8.50 11.11 -3.29
N GLN A 58 -7.88 10.02 -3.72
CA GLN A 58 -6.42 9.81 -3.68
C GLN A 58 -5.69 10.37 -4.90
N LEU A 59 -6.39 10.60 -6.02
CA LEU A 59 -5.74 10.96 -7.28
C LEU A 59 -4.91 12.24 -7.19
N TRP A 60 -5.35 13.24 -6.42
CA TRP A 60 -4.59 14.48 -6.26
C TRP A 60 -3.27 14.26 -5.53
N GLU A 61 -3.28 13.51 -4.44
CA GLU A 61 -2.06 13.18 -3.67
C GLU A 61 -1.08 12.35 -4.51
N ILE A 62 -1.57 11.40 -5.30
CA ILE A 62 -0.76 10.61 -6.22
C ILE A 62 -0.10 11.51 -7.28
N LEU A 63 -0.86 12.43 -7.87
CA LEU A 63 -0.34 13.38 -8.85
C LEU A 63 0.74 14.28 -8.24
N CYS A 64 0.49 14.84 -7.06
CA CYS A 64 1.46 15.67 -6.35
C CYS A 64 2.72 14.88 -5.98
N GLY A 65 2.57 13.69 -5.39
CA GLY A 65 3.69 12.82 -5.05
C GLY A 65 4.54 12.43 -6.27
N GLY A 66 3.90 12.10 -7.40
CA GLY A 66 4.60 11.84 -8.66
C GLY A 66 5.36 13.06 -9.19
N LEU A 67 4.78 14.26 -9.08
CA LEU A 67 5.45 15.50 -9.48
C LEU A 67 6.63 15.83 -8.57
N GLU A 68 6.48 15.66 -7.26
CA GLU A 68 7.56 15.87 -6.28
C GLU A 68 8.71 14.89 -6.53
N GLN A 69 8.40 13.63 -6.81
CA GLN A 69 9.40 12.61 -7.14
C GLN A 69 10.14 12.98 -8.43
N CYS A 70 9.44 13.39 -9.49
CA CYS A 70 10.07 13.88 -10.71
C CYS A 70 10.95 15.11 -10.46
N ALA A 71 10.46 16.10 -9.71
CA ALA A 71 11.22 17.30 -9.38
C ALA A 71 12.48 17.01 -8.57
N GLY A 72 12.41 16.02 -7.66
CA GLY A 72 13.54 15.60 -6.85
C GLY A 72 14.60 14.81 -7.63
N LEU A 73 14.17 13.89 -8.49
CA LEU A 73 15.07 13.03 -9.26
C LEU A 73 15.70 13.75 -10.47
N LEU A 74 14.91 14.55 -11.18
CA LEU A 74 15.36 15.21 -12.42
C LEU A 74 16.02 16.58 -12.14
N GLY A 75 15.64 17.23 -11.03
CA GLY A 75 16.29 18.46 -10.57
C GLY A 75 16.41 19.53 -11.64
N GLU A 76 17.63 20.04 -11.80
CA GLU A 76 17.98 21.11 -12.75
C GLU A 76 18.41 20.57 -14.14
N GLU A 77 18.28 19.27 -14.39
CA GLU A 77 18.61 18.71 -15.70
C GLU A 77 17.71 19.29 -16.79
N PRO A 78 18.29 19.78 -17.90
CA PRO A 78 17.52 20.30 -19.03
C PRO A 78 16.63 19.19 -19.62
N MET A 79 15.35 19.50 -19.80
CA MET A 79 14.40 18.50 -20.28
C MET A 79 13.27 19.13 -21.08
N GLU A 80 12.98 18.56 -22.23
CA GLU A 80 11.83 18.95 -23.03
C GLU A 80 10.53 18.44 -22.41
N LEU A 81 9.43 19.18 -22.61
CA LEU A 81 8.12 18.82 -22.03
C LEU A 81 7.68 17.41 -22.42
N GLN A 82 8.02 16.95 -23.61
CA GLN A 82 7.63 15.62 -24.11
C GLN A 82 8.38 14.52 -23.35
N GLU A 83 9.66 14.71 -23.09
CA GLU A 83 10.49 13.77 -22.31
C GLU A 83 10.00 13.71 -20.87
N PHE A 84 9.76 14.88 -20.26
CA PHE A 84 9.17 14.98 -18.93
C PHE A 84 7.84 14.23 -18.85
N ALA A 85 6.95 14.43 -19.83
CA ALA A 85 5.66 13.76 -19.85
C ALA A 85 5.78 12.22 -19.91
N GLN A 86 6.77 11.68 -20.64
CA GLN A 86 7.02 10.24 -20.68
C GLN A 86 7.52 9.71 -19.35
N LEU A 87 8.47 10.41 -18.71
CA LEU A 87 8.98 10.03 -17.39
C LEU A 87 7.91 10.16 -16.31
N PHE A 88 7.14 11.23 -16.31
CA PHE A 88 6.04 11.40 -15.38
C PHE A 88 4.98 10.29 -15.52
N LYS A 89 4.66 9.90 -16.75
CA LYS A 89 3.77 8.76 -17.00
C LYS A 89 4.34 7.46 -16.44
N LEU A 90 5.66 7.24 -16.58
CA LEU A 90 6.33 6.07 -16.00
C LEU A 90 6.26 6.10 -14.47
N VAL A 91 6.52 7.24 -13.85
CA VAL A 91 6.40 7.41 -12.39
C VAL A 91 4.97 7.11 -11.95
N LEU A 92 3.96 7.68 -12.61
CA LEU A 92 2.55 7.43 -12.28
C LEU A 92 2.15 5.97 -12.48
N SER A 93 2.77 5.23 -13.39
CA SER A 93 2.47 3.80 -13.58
C SER A 93 2.92 2.91 -12.40
N GLN A 94 3.77 3.43 -11.51
CA GLN A 94 4.19 2.74 -10.30
C GLN A 94 3.16 2.90 -9.15
N TYR A 95 2.26 3.86 -9.27
CA TYR A 95 1.18 4.05 -8.30
C TYR A 95 0.00 3.17 -8.66
N ASP A 96 -0.37 2.29 -7.74
CA ASP A 96 -1.54 1.43 -7.90
C ASP A 96 -2.77 2.16 -7.32
N VAL A 97 -3.62 2.70 -8.19
CA VAL A 97 -4.86 3.37 -7.81
C VAL A 97 -5.87 2.29 -7.43
N GLY A 98 -5.98 2.01 -6.16
CA GLY A 98 -6.89 0.96 -5.67
C GLY A 98 -6.29 0.08 -4.58
N THR A 99 -4.98 0.05 -4.42
CA THR A 99 -4.38 -0.33 -3.14
C THR A 99 -4.57 0.85 -2.19
N ILE A 100 -5.72 0.87 -1.54
CA ILE A 100 -5.98 1.79 -0.43
C ILE A 100 -4.80 1.64 0.53
N PRO A 101 -3.99 2.70 0.80
CA PRO A 101 -3.14 2.66 1.96
C PRO A 101 -4.08 2.34 3.11
N VAL A 102 -3.82 1.24 3.81
CA VAL A 102 -4.65 0.79 4.93
C VAL A 102 -4.80 1.98 5.85
N SER A 103 -5.97 2.63 5.83
CA SER A 103 -6.20 3.76 6.71
C SER A 103 -6.01 3.23 8.12
N LEU A 104 -5.17 3.91 8.91
CA LEU A 104 -4.79 3.54 10.27
C LEU A 104 -6.00 3.31 11.21
N ASP A 105 -7.19 3.60 10.75
CA ASP A 105 -8.45 3.60 11.52
C ASP A 105 -9.50 2.62 10.96
N ARG A 106 -9.07 1.46 10.46
CA ARG A 106 -9.97 0.41 9.97
C ARG A 106 -9.86 -0.87 10.80
N VAL A 107 -11.00 -1.51 11.01
CA VAL A 107 -11.04 -2.88 11.52
C VAL A 107 -10.68 -3.82 10.36
N ASN A 108 -9.57 -4.54 10.50
CA ASN A 108 -9.17 -5.57 9.56
C ASN A 108 -9.68 -6.92 10.07
N ALA A 109 -10.49 -7.59 9.27
CA ALA A 109 -10.93 -8.95 9.56
C ALA A 109 -10.32 -9.91 8.54
N GLY A 110 -9.82 -11.05 9.00
CA GLY A 110 -9.22 -12.04 8.14
C GLY A 110 -8.68 -13.23 8.91
N GLU A 111 -8.16 -14.22 8.19
CA GLU A 111 -7.53 -15.39 8.81
C GLU A 111 -6.19 -15.01 9.47
N ALA A 112 -5.93 -15.54 10.66
CA ALA A 112 -4.73 -15.25 11.45
C ALA A 112 -3.43 -15.43 10.64
N ALA A 113 -3.35 -16.49 9.84
CA ALA A 113 -2.20 -16.80 8.99
C ALA A 113 -1.97 -15.75 7.86
N ARG A 114 -3.00 -15.00 7.48
CA ARG A 114 -2.95 -14.02 6.38
C ARG A 114 -2.82 -12.57 6.84
N LEU A 115 -3.10 -12.29 8.11
CA LEU A 115 -3.04 -10.91 8.64
C LEU A 115 -1.62 -10.39 8.80
N GLY A 116 -0.62 -11.25 8.75
CA GLY A 116 0.79 -10.92 8.66
C GLY A 116 1.30 -10.00 9.78
N ASN A 117 2.51 -9.52 9.61
CA ASN A 117 3.27 -8.72 10.56
C ASN A 117 2.81 -7.25 10.57
N ARG A 118 1.61 -6.96 11.12
CA ARG A 118 1.06 -5.59 11.19
C ARG A 118 0.99 -5.14 12.64
N GLU A 119 1.45 -3.93 12.88
CA GLU A 119 1.21 -3.26 14.17
C GLU A 119 -0.28 -2.92 14.29
N VAL A 120 -0.95 -3.48 15.30
CA VAL A 120 -2.36 -3.23 15.60
C VAL A 120 -2.52 -2.74 17.04
N LYS A 121 -3.42 -1.78 17.25
CA LYS A 121 -3.71 -1.26 18.59
C LYS A 121 -4.50 -2.23 19.45
N ALA A 122 -5.35 -3.05 18.82
CA ALA A 122 -6.15 -4.08 19.49
C ALA A 122 -6.34 -5.26 18.52
N LEU A 123 -6.20 -6.47 19.04
CA LEU A 123 -6.43 -7.71 18.30
C LEU A 123 -7.56 -8.49 18.98
N PHE A 124 -8.60 -8.82 18.21
CA PHE A 124 -9.67 -9.69 18.65
C PHE A 124 -9.53 -11.04 17.91
N PHE A 125 -9.17 -12.06 18.64
CA PHE A 125 -9.03 -13.41 18.10
C PHE A 125 -10.33 -14.18 18.36
N LEU A 126 -11.10 -14.44 17.30
CA LEU A 126 -12.37 -15.13 17.36
C LEU A 126 -12.17 -16.63 17.06
N GLY A 127 -12.82 -17.50 17.84
CA GLY A 127 -12.71 -18.96 17.63
C GLY A 127 -11.41 -19.56 18.17
N ALA A 128 -10.79 -18.92 19.16
CA ALA A 128 -9.70 -19.53 19.93
C ALA A 128 -10.28 -20.61 20.83
N ASP A 129 -10.58 -21.77 20.26
CA ASP A 129 -11.08 -22.93 20.96
C ASP A 129 -9.98 -23.97 21.09
N ASP A 130 -10.04 -24.79 22.13
CA ASP A 130 -9.05 -25.82 22.39
C ASP A 130 -9.01 -26.83 21.22
N GLY A 131 -7.84 -26.99 20.61
CA GLY A 131 -7.65 -27.80 19.39
C GLY A 131 -7.83 -27.05 18.05
N ALA A 132 -8.39 -25.83 18.06
CA ALA A 132 -8.47 -24.98 16.86
C ALA A 132 -7.26 -24.03 16.75
N VAL A 133 -6.79 -23.47 17.87
CA VAL A 133 -5.62 -22.59 17.94
C VAL A 133 -4.97 -22.70 19.35
N PRO A 134 -3.70 -23.16 19.43
CA PRO A 134 -2.90 -23.69 18.33
C PRO A 134 -3.44 -25.03 17.81
N GLN A 135 -3.39 -25.26 16.49
CA GLN A 135 -3.63 -26.58 15.95
C GLN A 135 -2.52 -27.52 16.43
N VAL A 136 -2.86 -28.41 17.32
CA VAL A 136 -1.96 -29.49 17.71
C VAL A 136 -1.86 -30.43 16.50
N ALA A 137 -0.80 -30.27 15.71
CA ALA A 137 -0.52 -31.23 14.66
C ALA A 137 -0.36 -32.61 15.32
N PRO A 138 -1.06 -33.66 14.84
CA PRO A 138 -0.82 -35.02 15.32
C PRO A 138 0.67 -35.29 15.14
N ALA A 139 1.32 -35.76 16.19
CA ALA A 139 2.75 -36.02 16.20
C ALA A 139 3.10 -36.93 15.00
N PRO A 140 3.82 -36.41 13.98
CA PRO A 140 4.27 -37.24 12.89
C PRO A 140 5.44 -38.08 13.39
N GLY A 141 5.19 -39.29 13.77
CA GLY A 141 6.26 -40.19 14.22
C GLY A 141 5.75 -41.55 14.64
N LEU A 142 6.66 -42.51 14.59
CA LEU A 142 6.43 -43.88 15.04
C LEU A 142 6.33 -44.04 16.57
N PHE A 143 6.73 -42.97 17.31
CA PHE A 143 6.79 -42.97 18.77
C PHE A 143 5.88 -41.88 19.34
N THR A 144 5.09 -42.26 20.33
CA THR A 144 4.32 -41.30 21.16
C THR A 144 5.25 -40.56 22.12
N ASP A 145 4.77 -39.51 22.78
CA ASP A 145 5.57 -38.77 23.76
C ASP A 145 5.95 -39.64 24.96
N ASP A 146 5.10 -40.60 25.35
CA ASP A 146 5.39 -41.61 26.38
C ASP A 146 6.49 -42.55 25.94
N ASP A 147 6.47 -43.01 24.70
CA ASP A 147 7.53 -43.87 24.14
C ASP A 147 8.87 -43.14 24.09
N ARG A 148 8.84 -41.85 23.75
CA ARG A 148 10.03 -40.99 23.72
C ARG A 148 10.62 -40.76 25.10
N SER A 149 9.77 -40.53 26.09
CA SER A 149 10.19 -40.37 27.48
C SER A 149 10.86 -41.65 28.01
N LEU A 150 10.29 -42.82 27.66
CA LEU A 150 10.85 -44.12 28.00
C LEU A 150 12.21 -44.33 27.33
N LEU A 151 12.34 -44.03 26.03
CA LEU A 151 13.58 -44.19 25.27
C LEU A 151 14.66 -43.25 25.77
N SER A 152 14.29 -42.00 26.15
CA SER A 152 15.20 -41.04 26.76
C SER A 152 15.75 -41.54 28.09
N SER A 153 14.95 -42.25 28.91
CA SER A 153 15.40 -42.85 30.16
C SER A 153 16.47 -43.93 29.96
N PHE A 154 16.53 -44.54 28.77
CA PHE A 154 17.59 -45.50 28.36
C PHE A 154 18.82 -44.81 27.73
N GLY A 155 18.90 -43.48 27.77
CA GLY A 155 20.06 -42.70 27.27
C GLY A 155 20.05 -42.49 25.76
N LEU A 156 18.91 -42.65 25.08
CA LEU A 156 18.76 -42.33 23.67
C LEU A 156 18.31 -40.86 23.51
N GLU A 157 19.15 -40.02 22.92
CA GLU A 157 18.78 -38.65 22.56
C GLU A 157 17.85 -38.65 21.35
N LEU A 158 16.59 -38.27 21.58
CA LEU A 158 15.58 -38.06 20.54
C LEU A 158 15.36 -36.58 20.31
N SER A 159 14.82 -36.23 19.14
CA SER A 159 14.43 -34.84 18.86
C SER A 159 13.47 -34.29 19.92
N PRO A 160 13.50 -32.99 20.25
CA PRO A 160 12.69 -32.37 21.33
C PRO A 160 11.22 -32.70 21.20
N GLN A 161 10.56 -32.85 22.37
CA GLN A 161 9.12 -33.12 22.45
C GLN A 161 8.33 -31.91 21.95
N LEU A 162 7.07 -32.14 21.55
CA LEU A 162 6.18 -31.02 21.13
C LEU A 162 5.95 -30.02 22.24
N THR A 163 5.93 -30.47 23.49
CA THR A 163 5.85 -29.60 24.69
C THR A 163 7.07 -28.68 24.86
N ASP A 164 8.27 -29.11 24.47
CA ASP A 164 9.48 -28.32 24.56
C ASP A 164 9.60 -27.21 23.50
N LYS A 165 8.64 -27.17 22.55
CA LYS A 165 8.57 -26.15 21.50
C LYS A 165 7.56 -25.04 21.83
N LEU A 166 6.87 -25.12 22.94
CA LEU A 166 5.83 -24.19 23.36
C LEU A 166 6.31 -23.20 24.47
N ASP A 167 7.53 -23.41 25.00
CA ASP A 167 8.25 -22.48 25.87
C ASP A 167 9.24 -21.63 25.05
#